data_5e7b6acb22759d00b765aa1c8659d798
#
_entry.id   5e7b6acb22759d00b765aa1c8659d798
#
_cell.length_a   1.000
_cell.length_b   1.000
_cell.length_c   1.000
_cell.angle_alpha   90.00
_cell.angle_beta   90.00
_cell.angle_gamma   90.00
#
_symmetry.space_group_name_H-M   'P 1'
#
loop_
_entity.id
_entity.type
_entity.pdbx_description
1 polymer ?
#
loop_
_entity_poly.entity_id
_entity_poly.type
_entity_poly.pdbx_seq_one_letter_code
_entity_poly.pdbx_strand_id
1 'polypeptide(L)' 'MIMPMKMLEESLNKKVALLLKDNRVLEGMLTGYDEYMNMVLSDAQENAEKMTRKLGTVVIRGSNVVRIVSA' A
#
# COMPACT_ATOMS: atom_id res chain seq x y z
N MET A 1 -12.13 5.16 9.06
CA MET A 1 -11.01 6.13 9.11
C MET A 1 -10.90 6.86 7.78
N ILE A 2 -10.81 8.16 7.84
CA ILE A 2 -10.60 8.96 6.63
C ILE A 2 -9.12 9.16 6.46
N MET A 3 -8.60 8.71 5.33
CA MET A 3 -7.19 8.88 5.01
C MET A 3 -7.07 10.11 4.11
N PRO A 4 -6.31 11.13 4.51
CA PRO A 4 -6.20 12.34 3.70
C PRO A 4 -5.52 12.04 2.37
N MET A 5 -6.11 12.53 1.29
CA MET A 5 -5.51 12.40 -0.04
C MET A 5 -4.14 13.04 -0.10
N LYS A 6 -3.93 14.05 0.71
CA LYS A 6 -2.62 14.70 0.79
C LYS A 6 -1.53 13.73 1.23
N MET A 7 -1.84 12.80 2.12
CA MET A 7 -0.87 11.80 2.53
C MET A 7 -0.44 10.91 1.36
N LEU A 8 -1.40 10.53 0.51
CA LEU A 8 -1.08 9.74 -0.68
C LEU A 8 -0.24 10.54 -1.66
N GLU A 9 -0.60 11.80 -1.86
CA GLU A 9 0.16 12.69 -2.73
C GLU A 9 1.60 12.83 -2.26
N GLU A 10 1.81 13.00 -0.96
CA GLU A 10 3.14 13.13 -0.39
C GLU A 10 3.92 11.84 -0.41
N SER A 11 3.23 10.71 -0.47
CA SER A 11 3.86 9.39 -0.50
C SER A 11 4.16 8.89 -1.91
N LEU A 12 3.74 9.64 -2.92
CA LEU A 12 3.94 9.23 -4.31
C LEU A 12 5.43 9.09 -4.60
N ASN A 13 5.79 7.99 -5.25
CA ASN A 13 7.17 7.61 -5.57
C ASN A 13 8.04 7.33 -4.34
N LYS A 14 7.38 7.03 -3.22
CA LYS A 14 8.08 6.64 -1.99
C LYS A 14 7.61 5.27 -1.54
N LYS A 15 8.40 4.64 -0.71
CA LYS A 15 8.06 3.33 -0.16
C LYS A 15 7.03 3.48 0.94
N VAL A 16 5.98 2.67 0.87
CA VAL A 16 4.92 2.65 1.88
C VAL A 16 4.66 1.22 2.33
N ALA A 17 4.06 1.08 3.49
CA ALA A 17 3.59 -0.20 3.99
C ALA A 17 2.09 -0.08 4.23
N LEU A 18 1.35 -1.07 3.75
CA LEU A 18 -0.11 -1.11 3.88
C LEU A 18 -0.52 -2.27 4.76
N LEU A 19 -1.36 -1.99 5.74
CA LEU A 19 -2.04 -3.04 6.48
C LEU A 19 -3.41 -3.25 5.85
N LEU A 20 -3.71 -4.47 5.46
CA LEU A 20 -4.98 -4.81 4.82
C LEU A 20 -5.95 -5.42 5.83
N LYS A 21 -7.23 -5.45 5.46
CA LYS A 21 -8.28 -5.96 6.33
C LYS A 21 -8.09 -7.42 6.74
N ASP A 22 -7.41 -8.20 5.92
CA ASP A 22 -7.14 -9.61 6.21
C ASP A 22 -5.82 -9.79 6.98
N ASN A 23 -5.29 -8.71 7.53
CA ASN A 23 -4.05 -8.67 8.31
C ASN A 23 -2.78 -8.89 7.51
N ARG A 24 -2.86 -8.87 6.19
CA ARG A 24 -1.66 -8.88 5.37
C ARG A 24 -0.99 -7.52 5.42
N VAL A 25 0.33 -7.54 5.35
CA VAL A 25 1.13 -6.31 5.26
C VAL A 25 1.82 -6.32 3.91
N LEU A 26 1.59 -5.29 3.12
CA LEU A 26 2.24 -5.12 1.82
C LEU A 26 3.15 -3.91 1.87
N GLU A 27 4.34 -4.05 1.32
CA GLU A 27 5.28 -2.94 1.19
C GLU A 27 5.62 -2.76 -0.28
N GLY A 28 5.80 -1.52 -0.69
CA GLY A 28 6.19 -1.24 -2.07
C GLY A 28 6.23 0.26 -2.31
N MET A 29 6.62 0.62 -3.52
CA MET A 29 6.67 2.01 -3.92
C MET A 29 5.29 2.43 -4.44
N LEU A 30 4.73 3.48 -3.87
CA LEU A 30 3.45 4.01 -4.34
C LEU A 30 3.69 4.79 -5.63
N THR A 31 3.18 4.27 -6.74
CA THR A 31 3.38 4.90 -8.05
C THR A 31 2.12 5.53 -8.62
N GLY A 32 0.97 5.25 -8.02
CA GLY A 32 -0.27 5.86 -8.46
C GLY A 32 -1.38 5.64 -7.45
N TYR A 33 -2.39 6.49 -7.52
CA TYR A 33 -3.58 6.36 -6.69
C TYR A 33 -4.72 7.12 -7.35
N ASP A 34 -5.95 6.87 -6.92
CA ASP A 34 -7.11 7.58 -7.42
C ASP A 34 -7.93 8.18 -6.27
N GLU A 35 -9.04 8.80 -6.62
CA GLU A 35 -9.91 9.47 -5.65
C GLU A 35 -10.61 8.51 -4.69
N TYR A 36 -10.65 7.23 -5.01
CA TYR A 36 -11.22 6.19 -4.14
C TYR A 36 -10.14 5.55 -3.28
N MET A 37 -8.92 6.08 -3.34
CA MET A 37 -7.77 5.59 -2.60
C MET A 37 -7.32 4.19 -3.04
N ASN A 38 -7.69 3.78 -4.25
CA ASN A 38 -7.07 2.61 -4.87
C ASN A 38 -5.62 2.98 -5.16
N MET A 39 -4.72 2.05 -4.96
CA MET A 39 -3.29 2.34 -5.04
C MET A 39 -2.56 1.34 -5.91
N VAL A 40 -1.53 1.82 -6.59
CA VAL A 40 -0.62 0.98 -7.36
C VAL A 40 0.72 0.96 -6.63
N LEU A 41 1.18 -0.24 -6.30
CA LEU A 41 2.50 -0.42 -5.70
C LEU A 41 3.41 -1.14 -6.68
N SER A 42 4.59 -0.58 -6.90
CA SER A 42 5.65 -1.22 -7.67
C SER A 42 6.63 -1.89 -6.73
N ASP A 43 7.25 -2.97 -7.20
CA ASP A 43 8.17 -3.77 -6.40
C ASP A 43 7.55 -4.15 -5.06
N ALA A 44 6.29 -4.52 -5.10
CA ALA A 44 5.55 -4.85 -3.90
C ALA A 44 5.98 -6.20 -3.35
N GLN A 45 5.93 -6.30 -2.03
CA GLN A 45 6.16 -7.58 -1.36
C GLN A 45 5.16 -7.73 -0.23
N GLU A 46 4.80 -8.96 0.02
CA GLU A 46 3.92 -9.30 1.12
C GLU A 46 4.79 -9.84 2.25
N ASN A 47 4.69 -9.22 3.43
CA ASN A 47 5.43 -9.66 4.60
C ASN A 47 4.52 -10.49 5.48
N ALA A 48 4.91 -11.73 5.69
CA ALA A 48 4.24 -12.64 6.62
C ALA A 48 5.23 -13.00 7.71
N GLU A 49 4.73 -13.64 8.77
CA GLU A 49 5.51 -13.94 9.96
C GLU A 49 6.87 -14.61 9.67
N LYS A 50 6.88 -15.53 8.72
CA LYS A 50 8.07 -16.36 8.46
C LYS A 50 8.60 -16.25 7.05
N MET A 51 7.95 -15.47 6.18
CA MET A 51 8.41 -15.37 4.82
C MET A 51 7.95 -14.07 4.18
N THR A 52 8.71 -13.66 3.18
CA THR A 52 8.38 -12.50 2.36
C THR A 52 8.16 -12.98 0.94
N ARG A 53 7.07 -12.55 0.33
CA ARG A 53 6.77 -12.89 -1.06
C ARG A 53 6.85 -11.65 -1.92
N LYS A 54 7.59 -11.75 -3.01
CA LYS A 54 7.65 -10.65 -3.98
C LYS A 54 6.45 -10.76 -4.92
N LEU A 55 5.74 -9.67 -5.08
CA LEU A 55 4.51 -9.63 -5.87
C LEU A 55 4.65 -8.85 -7.17
N GLY A 56 5.69 -8.03 -7.31
CA GLY A 56 5.83 -7.15 -8.46
C GLY A 56 4.92 -5.95 -8.36
N THR A 57 4.28 -5.57 -9.46
CA THR A 57 3.35 -4.44 -9.46
C THR A 57 1.96 -4.94 -9.15
N VAL A 58 1.31 -4.34 -8.17
CA VAL A 58 -0.03 -4.74 -7.74
C VAL A 58 -0.93 -3.53 -7.61
N VAL A 59 -2.22 -3.77 -7.78
CA VAL A 59 -3.25 -2.76 -7.54
C VAL A 59 -4.01 -3.16 -6.29
N ILE A 60 -4.09 -2.24 -5.33
CA ILE A 60 -4.75 -2.48 -4.05
C ILE A 60 -5.99 -1.59 -3.98
N ARG A 61 -7.13 -2.20 -3.67
CA ARG A 61 -8.37 -1.44 -3.51
C ARG A 61 -8.35 -0.70 -2.18
N GLY A 62 -8.68 0.59 -2.23
CA GLY A 62 -8.69 1.41 -1.02
C GLY A 62 -9.57 0.86 0.07
N SER A 63 -10.68 0.22 -0.28
CA SER A 63 -11.60 -0.36 0.69
C SER A 63 -10.99 -1.52 1.50
N ASN A 64 -9.87 -2.07 1.05
CA ASN A 64 -9.19 -3.16 1.77
C ASN A 64 -8.07 -2.66 2.67
N VAL A 65 -7.76 -1.38 2.62
CA VAL A 65 -6.65 -0.82 3.40
C VAL A 65 -7.14 -0.32 4.74
N VAL A 66 -6.52 -0.78 5.81
CA VAL A 66 -6.81 -0.34 7.17
C VAL A 66 -5.88 0.81 7.56
N ARG A 67 -4.62 0.72 7.16
CA ARG A 67 -3.61 1.70 7.54
C ARG A 67 -2.54 1.78 6.46
N ILE A 68 -2.02 2.99 6.26
CA ILE A 68 -0.84 3.21 5.42
C ILE A 68 0.19 3.96 6.25
N VAL A 69 1.44 3.53 6.16
CA VAL A 69 2.55 4.20 6.85
C VAL A 69 3.71 4.35 5.88
N SER A 70 4.52 5.39 6.12
CA SER A 70 5.77 5.54 5.39
C SER A 70 6.73 4.47 5.84
N ALA A 71 7.37 3.84 4.91
CA ALA A 71 8.32 2.77 5.22
C ALA A 71 9.76 3.25 5.05
#